data_7d53ba6ece0e16c51f78393a9a27612a
#
_entry.id   7d53ba6ece0e16c51f78393a9a27612a
#
_cell.length_a   1.000
_cell.length_b   1.000
_cell.length_c   1.000
_cell.angle_alpha   90.00
_cell.angle_beta   90.00
_cell.angle_gamma   90.00
#
_symmetry.space_group_name_H-M   'P 1'
#
loop_
_entity.id
_entity.type
_entity.pdbx_description
1 polymer ?
#
loop_
_entity_poly.entity_id
_entity_poly.type
_entity_poly.pdbx_seq_one_letter_code
_entity_poly.pdbx_strand_id
1 'polypeptide(L)'
;MKIYTKYGDEGFTRLYGGQRVSKTHVRVEAYGTMDEVCSLLGVIIAEIREDEKLNDVLGKIREECENIQQQLFDCGSDLATPDGLREYKQTIDDVKWLEERMDEYIPQLPKLECFVIPGGSRMSSMFHLMRTSTRSLERKMIAVIEANEGINKVGLQYINRLSDYFFVVGCLTNLKLGNNETIYKRSAKIFRNSK
;
A
#
# COMPACT_ATOMS: atom_id res chain seq x y z
N MET A 1 26.41 -18.00 5.24
CA MET A 1 25.43 -17.33 6.15
C MET A 1 24.34 -18.33 6.49
N LYS A 2 23.94 -18.48 7.78
CA LYS A 2 22.86 -19.39 8.19
C LYS A 2 21.57 -18.56 8.33
N ILE A 3 20.57 -18.80 7.48
CA ILE A 3 19.33 -18.01 7.44
C ILE A 3 18.31 -18.51 8.47
N TYR A 4 18.19 -19.84 8.63
CA TYR A 4 17.23 -20.41 9.57
C TYR A 4 17.81 -20.48 10.99
N THR A 5 17.03 -20.02 11.96
CA THR A 5 17.40 -20.02 13.39
C THR A 5 16.66 -21.08 14.21
N LYS A 6 15.61 -21.68 13.63
CA LYS A 6 14.67 -22.62 14.28
C LYS A 6 13.88 -22.02 15.47
N TYR A 7 14.10 -20.76 15.79
CA TYR A 7 13.45 -20.10 16.93
C TYR A 7 11.93 -20.02 16.79
N GLY A 8 11.43 -19.99 15.55
CA GLY A 8 10.02 -19.88 15.23
C GLY A 8 9.25 -21.21 15.12
N ASP A 9 9.88 -22.35 15.30
CA ASP A 9 9.28 -23.67 15.03
C ASP A 9 8.16 -24.02 16.03
N GLU A 10 8.18 -23.40 17.22
CA GLU A 10 7.15 -23.57 18.27
C GLU A 10 5.98 -22.56 18.17
N GLY A 11 5.87 -21.81 17.08
CA GLY A 11 4.78 -20.85 16.88
C GLY A 11 4.98 -19.49 17.56
N PHE A 12 6.20 -19.17 17.97
CA PHE A 12 6.55 -17.90 18.60
C PHE A 12 7.55 -17.12 17.73
N THR A 13 7.59 -15.82 17.95
CA THR A 13 8.59 -14.91 17.36
C THR A 13 9.02 -13.86 18.39
N ARG A 14 9.92 -12.96 18.01
CA ARG A 14 10.31 -11.81 18.83
C ARG A 14 10.03 -10.50 18.09
N LEU A 15 9.43 -9.56 18.79
CA LEU A 15 9.35 -8.18 18.34
C LEU A 15 10.71 -7.49 18.43
N TYR A 16 10.83 -6.33 17.82
CA TYR A 16 11.98 -5.45 18.07
C TYR A 16 12.07 -5.14 19.58
N GLY A 17 13.28 -5.19 20.15
CA GLY A 17 13.45 -5.11 21.62
C GLY A 17 13.38 -6.47 22.35
N GLY A 18 13.11 -7.58 21.65
CA GLY A 18 13.28 -8.94 22.16
C GLY A 18 12.07 -9.56 22.83
N GLN A 19 10.94 -8.85 22.97
CA GLN A 19 9.70 -9.39 23.53
C GLN A 19 9.23 -10.64 22.74
N ARG A 20 9.05 -11.78 23.41
CA ARG A 20 8.53 -13.02 22.82
C ARG A 20 7.02 -12.94 22.70
N VAL A 21 6.49 -13.15 21.49
CA VAL A 21 5.05 -13.16 21.21
C VAL A 21 4.68 -14.35 20.35
N SER A 22 3.39 -14.73 20.34
CA SER A 22 2.85 -15.72 19.41
C SER A 22 2.97 -15.18 17.96
N LYS A 23 3.14 -16.07 16.99
CA LYS A 23 3.04 -15.70 15.56
C LYS A 23 1.63 -15.24 15.15
N THR A 24 0.61 -15.51 15.96
CA THR A 24 -0.77 -15.02 15.77
C THR A 24 -1.05 -13.71 16.50
N HIS A 25 -0.02 -13.08 17.08
CA HIS A 25 -0.15 -11.79 17.75
C HIS A 25 -0.57 -10.71 16.74
N VAL A 26 -1.48 -9.80 17.10
CA VAL A 26 -2.04 -8.78 16.21
C VAL A 26 -0.97 -7.93 15.50
N ARG A 27 0.12 -7.62 16.18
CA ARG A 27 1.25 -6.87 15.62
C ARG A 27 2.02 -7.70 14.59
N VAL A 28 2.20 -8.99 14.84
CA VAL A 28 2.86 -9.93 13.90
C VAL A 28 2.03 -10.05 12.62
N GLU A 29 0.71 -10.16 12.78
CA GLU A 29 -0.25 -10.21 11.67
C GLU A 29 -0.22 -8.90 10.83
N ALA A 30 -0.12 -7.74 11.49
CA ALA A 30 -0.06 -6.46 10.81
C ALA A 30 1.24 -6.29 9.99
N TYR A 31 2.41 -6.50 10.59
CA TYR A 31 3.65 -6.36 9.83
C TYR A 31 3.87 -7.49 8.82
N GLY A 32 3.33 -8.70 9.06
CA GLY A 32 3.31 -9.77 8.06
C GLY A 32 2.51 -9.39 6.82
N THR A 33 1.33 -8.79 7.00
CA THR A 33 0.54 -8.24 5.89
C THR A 33 1.24 -7.07 5.19
N MET A 34 2.00 -6.25 5.93
CA MET A 34 2.87 -5.23 5.34
C MET A 34 3.89 -5.85 4.38
N ASP A 35 4.53 -6.94 4.78
CA ASP A 35 5.49 -7.65 3.96
C ASP A 35 4.83 -8.25 2.69
N GLU A 36 3.60 -8.79 2.81
CA GLU A 36 2.81 -9.23 1.66
C GLU A 36 2.54 -8.09 0.67
N VAL A 37 2.11 -6.91 1.16
CA VAL A 37 1.88 -5.70 0.35
C VAL A 37 3.17 -5.27 -0.35
N CYS A 38 4.29 -5.22 0.37
CA CYS A 38 5.58 -4.86 -0.17
C CYS A 38 6.06 -5.85 -1.24
N SER A 39 5.87 -7.15 -1.02
CA SER A 39 6.21 -8.21 -1.97
C SER A 39 5.37 -8.14 -3.24
N LEU A 40 4.06 -7.89 -3.12
CA LEU A 40 3.17 -7.71 -4.26
C LEU A 40 3.57 -6.47 -5.09
N LEU A 41 3.98 -5.38 -4.43
CA LEU A 41 4.50 -4.20 -5.13
C LEU A 41 5.79 -4.53 -5.90
N GLY A 42 6.64 -5.39 -5.36
CA GLY A 42 7.83 -5.90 -6.05
C GLY A 42 7.51 -6.62 -7.36
N VAL A 43 6.41 -7.39 -7.40
CA VAL A 43 5.93 -8.03 -8.65
C VAL A 43 5.55 -6.98 -9.69
N ILE A 44 4.83 -5.93 -9.30
CA ILE A 44 4.45 -4.83 -10.21
C ILE A 44 5.68 -4.11 -10.75
N ILE A 45 6.64 -3.80 -9.90
CA ILE A 45 7.89 -3.15 -10.30
C ILE A 45 8.65 -4.00 -11.32
N ALA A 46 8.76 -5.32 -11.07
CA ALA A 46 9.43 -6.24 -11.98
C ALA A 46 8.71 -6.31 -13.34
N GLU A 47 7.38 -6.47 -13.34
CA GLU A 47 6.57 -6.52 -14.56
C GLU A 47 6.73 -5.27 -15.43
N ILE A 48 6.76 -4.07 -14.81
CA ILE A 48 6.98 -2.81 -15.56
C ILE A 48 8.42 -2.75 -16.09
N ARG A 49 9.40 -3.19 -15.30
CA ARG A 49 10.81 -3.11 -15.67
C ARG A 49 11.18 -4.05 -16.82
N GLU A 50 10.60 -5.24 -16.86
CA GLU A 50 10.92 -6.28 -17.84
C GLU A 50 10.25 -6.06 -19.20
N ASP A 51 9.16 -5.31 -19.26
CA ASP A 51 8.47 -4.93 -20.50
C ASP A 51 8.86 -3.51 -20.92
N GLU A 52 9.66 -3.37 -21.98
CA GLU A 52 10.12 -2.07 -22.49
C GLU A 52 8.98 -1.09 -22.74
N LYS A 53 7.86 -1.56 -23.32
CA LYS A 53 6.71 -0.70 -23.62
C LYS A 53 6.01 -0.21 -22.36
N LEU A 54 5.88 -1.08 -21.35
CA LEU A 54 5.34 -0.68 -20.06
C LEU A 54 6.29 0.29 -19.36
N ASN A 55 7.59 0.05 -19.41
CA ASN A 55 8.58 0.93 -18.79
C ASN A 55 8.64 2.32 -19.45
N ASP A 56 8.49 2.41 -20.76
CA ASP A 56 8.40 3.69 -21.47
C ASP A 56 7.18 4.51 -21.02
N VAL A 57 6.05 3.87 -20.76
CA VAL A 57 4.78 4.53 -20.39
C VAL A 57 4.64 4.76 -18.90
N LEU A 58 5.11 3.81 -18.07
CA LEU A 58 4.90 3.75 -16.62
C LEU A 58 6.21 3.89 -15.81
N GLY A 59 7.34 4.22 -16.43
CA GLY A 59 8.64 4.28 -15.77
C GLY A 59 8.66 5.21 -14.54
N LYS A 60 8.02 6.37 -14.62
CA LYS A 60 7.87 7.27 -13.47
C LYS A 60 7.09 6.60 -12.33
N ILE A 61 5.99 5.91 -12.64
CA ILE A 61 5.19 5.19 -11.65
C ILE A 61 6.01 4.04 -11.03
N ARG A 62 6.84 3.36 -11.82
CA ARG A 62 7.76 2.33 -11.32
C ARG A 62 8.76 2.90 -10.30
N GLU A 63 9.36 4.05 -10.59
CA GLU A 63 10.29 4.72 -9.66
C GLU A 63 9.59 5.15 -8.37
N GLU A 64 8.37 5.64 -8.46
CA GLU A 64 7.53 5.95 -7.28
C GLU A 64 7.23 4.68 -6.48
N CYS A 65 6.91 3.56 -7.15
CA CYS A 65 6.70 2.27 -6.49
C CYS A 65 7.96 1.76 -5.76
N GLU A 66 9.15 1.97 -6.33
CA GLU A 66 10.43 1.65 -5.69
C GLU A 66 10.65 2.47 -4.41
N ASN A 67 10.31 3.78 -4.45
CA ASN A 67 10.33 4.63 -3.26
C ASN A 67 9.30 4.18 -2.21
N ILE A 68 8.08 3.84 -2.63
CA ILE A 68 7.02 3.32 -1.74
C ILE A 68 7.48 2.02 -1.06
N GLN A 69 8.23 1.13 -1.73
CA GLN A 69 8.77 -0.06 -1.08
C GLN A 69 9.71 0.29 0.09
N GLN A 70 10.57 1.31 -0.04
CA GLN A 70 11.42 1.76 1.07
C GLN A 70 10.57 2.30 2.23
N GLN A 71 9.57 3.12 1.92
CA GLN A 71 8.65 3.67 2.92
C GLN A 71 7.82 2.57 3.62
N LEU A 72 7.41 1.52 2.89
CA LEU A 72 6.74 0.34 3.48
C LEU A 72 7.67 -0.42 4.44
N PHE A 73 8.95 -0.55 4.13
CA PHE A 73 9.94 -1.15 5.05
C PHE A 73 10.10 -0.32 6.33
N ASP A 74 10.10 1.01 6.22
CA ASP A 74 10.16 1.90 7.37
C ASP A 74 8.88 1.79 8.22
N CYS A 75 7.71 1.78 7.60
CA CYS A 75 6.43 1.56 8.26
C CYS A 75 6.36 0.17 8.94
N GLY A 76 6.82 -0.88 8.27
CA GLY A 76 6.89 -2.24 8.82
C GLY A 76 7.86 -2.33 10.01
N SER A 77 8.99 -1.64 9.93
CA SER A 77 9.94 -1.52 11.05
C SER A 77 9.29 -0.81 12.25
N ASP A 78 8.49 0.24 12.02
CA ASP A 78 7.75 0.93 13.08
C ASP A 78 6.68 0.02 13.69
N LEU A 79 5.95 -0.75 12.88
CA LEU A 79 4.98 -1.73 13.35
C LEU A 79 5.61 -2.85 14.20
N ALA A 80 6.81 -3.32 13.84
CA ALA A 80 7.52 -4.35 14.57
C ALA A 80 8.12 -3.85 15.89
N THR A 81 8.11 -2.52 16.12
CA THR A 81 8.71 -1.88 17.29
C THR A 81 7.61 -1.46 18.27
N PRO A 82 7.59 -2.00 19.50
CA PRO A 82 6.74 -1.47 20.57
C PRO A 82 6.99 0.02 20.81
N ASP A 83 5.93 0.74 21.16
CA ASP A 83 5.97 2.19 21.38
C ASP A 83 7.04 2.59 22.42
N GLY A 84 7.72 3.70 22.16
CA GLY A 84 8.73 4.27 23.08
C GLY A 84 10.11 3.61 23.05
N LEU A 85 10.34 2.55 22.27
CA LEU A 85 11.66 1.90 22.19
C LEU A 85 12.67 2.63 21.29
N ARG A 86 12.19 3.37 20.30
CA ARG A 86 12.98 4.23 19.41
C ARG A 86 12.08 5.24 18.72
N GLU A 87 12.71 6.23 18.09
CA GLU A 87 11.99 7.15 17.20
C GLU A 87 11.42 6.40 16.00
N TYR A 88 10.23 6.80 15.57
CA TYR A 88 9.60 6.28 14.38
C TYR A 88 10.29 6.79 13.11
N LYS A 89 10.34 5.95 12.09
CA LYS A 89 10.96 6.28 10.79
C LYS A 89 9.98 6.94 9.84
N GLN A 90 8.72 6.48 9.83
CA GLN A 90 7.70 7.03 8.95
C GLN A 90 7.29 8.44 9.42
N THR A 91 7.31 9.40 8.51
CA THR A 91 7.08 10.81 8.77
C THR A 91 5.87 11.35 8.01
N ILE A 92 5.40 12.53 8.43
CA ILE A 92 4.29 13.21 7.74
C ILE A 92 4.65 13.64 6.31
N ASP A 93 5.93 13.79 6.00
CA ASP A 93 6.38 14.17 4.66
C ASP A 93 6.18 13.04 3.65
N ASP A 94 6.20 11.76 4.10
CA ASP A 94 5.85 10.61 3.26
C ASP A 94 4.36 10.64 2.87
N VAL A 95 3.48 11.07 3.79
CA VAL A 95 2.04 11.25 3.50
C VAL A 95 1.84 12.37 2.49
N LYS A 96 2.46 13.53 2.70
CA LYS A 96 2.39 14.68 1.79
C LYS A 96 2.90 14.32 0.40
N TRP A 97 3.99 13.56 0.32
CA TRP A 97 4.53 13.11 -0.95
C TRP A 97 3.51 12.29 -1.76
N LEU A 98 2.75 11.36 -1.12
CA LEU A 98 1.67 10.64 -1.80
C LEU A 98 0.55 11.58 -2.28
N GLU A 99 0.18 12.59 -1.46
CA GLU A 99 -0.82 13.59 -1.81
C GLU A 99 -0.39 14.41 -3.03
N GLU A 100 0.85 14.89 -3.05
CA GLU A 100 1.42 15.61 -4.19
C GLU A 100 1.44 14.77 -5.48
N ARG A 101 1.74 13.48 -5.38
CA ARG A 101 1.68 12.58 -6.57
C ARG A 101 0.25 12.44 -7.08
N MET A 102 -0.73 12.28 -6.20
CA MET A 102 -2.14 12.22 -6.60
C MET A 102 -2.62 13.54 -7.19
N ASP A 103 -2.23 14.68 -6.61
CA ASP A 103 -2.60 16.01 -7.11
C ASP A 103 -2.02 16.27 -8.52
N GLU A 104 -0.86 15.68 -8.85
CA GLU A 104 -0.30 15.69 -10.22
C GLU A 104 -1.12 14.82 -11.20
N TYR A 105 -1.64 13.69 -10.73
CA TYR A 105 -2.28 12.69 -11.60
C TYR A 105 -3.77 12.87 -11.78
N ILE A 106 -4.50 13.28 -10.75
CA ILE A 106 -5.96 13.45 -10.79
C ILE A 106 -6.44 14.36 -11.92
N PRO A 107 -5.80 15.51 -12.22
CA PRO A 107 -6.21 16.37 -13.33
C PRO A 107 -6.09 15.74 -14.72
N GLN A 108 -5.31 14.67 -14.87
CA GLN A 108 -5.13 13.94 -16.12
C GLN A 108 -6.25 12.94 -16.36
N LEU A 109 -6.97 12.54 -15.30
CA LEU A 109 -8.00 11.52 -15.37
C LEU A 109 -9.34 12.10 -15.87
N PRO A 110 -10.12 11.33 -16.65
CA PRO A 110 -11.49 11.70 -16.93
C PRO A 110 -12.29 11.76 -15.62
N LYS A 111 -13.23 12.69 -15.54
CA LYS A 111 -14.08 12.82 -14.35
C LYS A 111 -14.86 11.52 -14.10
N LEU A 112 -14.60 10.88 -12.98
CA LEU A 112 -15.33 9.69 -12.56
C LEU A 112 -16.65 10.11 -11.91
N GLU A 113 -17.77 9.88 -12.60
CA GLU A 113 -19.12 10.20 -12.07
C GLU A 113 -19.78 9.00 -11.37
N CYS A 114 -19.24 7.80 -11.56
CA CYS A 114 -19.78 6.53 -11.05
C CYS A 114 -18.67 5.67 -10.46
N PHE A 115 -19.04 4.66 -9.67
CA PHE A 115 -18.10 3.64 -9.23
C PHE A 115 -17.55 2.86 -10.44
N VAL A 116 -16.25 2.59 -10.41
CA VAL A 116 -15.57 1.75 -11.39
C VAL A 116 -15.33 0.36 -10.81
N ILE A 117 -15.47 -0.65 -11.66
CA ILE A 117 -15.12 -2.03 -11.33
C ILE A 117 -13.61 -2.19 -11.58
N PRO A 118 -12.84 -2.72 -10.61
CA PRO A 118 -11.43 -3.01 -10.82
C PRO A 118 -11.20 -3.86 -12.07
N GLY A 119 -10.34 -3.37 -12.99
CA GLY A 119 -10.14 -4.05 -14.27
C GLY A 119 -9.50 -3.13 -15.31
N GLY A 120 -9.74 -3.45 -16.59
CA GLY A 120 -9.11 -2.80 -17.73
C GLY A 120 -7.84 -3.54 -18.13
N SER A 121 -6.69 -2.90 -18.11
CA SER A 121 -5.40 -3.54 -18.34
C SER A 121 -4.99 -4.47 -17.19
N ARG A 122 -4.12 -5.44 -17.48
CA ARG A 122 -3.51 -6.29 -16.45
C ARG A 122 -2.83 -5.45 -15.37
N MET A 123 -2.06 -4.45 -15.79
CA MET A 123 -1.30 -3.59 -14.87
C MET A 123 -2.24 -2.75 -13.97
N SER A 124 -3.31 -2.16 -14.52
CA SER A 124 -4.33 -1.47 -13.73
C SER A 124 -4.99 -2.41 -12.72
N SER A 125 -5.32 -3.63 -13.13
CA SER A 125 -5.89 -4.65 -12.23
C SER A 125 -4.95 -5.00 -11.07
N MET A 126 -3.64 -5.03 -11.31
CA MET A 126 -2.63 -5.23 -10.27
C MET A 126 -2.58 -4.06 -9.29
N PHE A 127 -2.66 -2.80 -9.75
CA PHE A 127 -2.77 -1.64 -8.86
C PHE A 127 -4.07 -1.65 -8.05
N HIS A 128 -5.19 -2.10 -8.61
CA HIS A 128 -6.42 -2.28 -7.84
C HIS A 128 -6.29 -3.41 -6.79
N LEU A 129 -5.55 -4.47 -7.07
CA LEU A 129 -5.22 -5.49 -6.09
C LEU A 129 -4.35 -4.90 -4.97
N MET A 130 -3.33 -4.09 -5.30
CA MET A 130 -2.54 -3.33 -4.32
C MET A 130 -3.43 -2.49 -3.41
N ARG A 131 -4.36 -1.73 -4.01
CA ARG A 131 -5.33 -0.92 -3.25
C ARG A 131 -6.09 -1.75 -2.22
N THR A 132 -6.60 -2.89 -2.60
CA THR A 132 -7.40 -3.73 -1.68
C THR A 132 -6.52 -4.41 -0.63
N SER A 133 -5.30 -4.82 -0.96
CA SER A 133 -4.33 -5.38 -0.02
C SER A 133 -3.87 -4.34 1.01
N THR A 134 -3.61 -3.10 0.56
CA THR A 134 -3.28 -1.97 1.44
C THR A 134 -4.42 -1.66 2.42
N ARG A 135 -5.68 -1.70 1.96
CA ARG A 135 -6.85 -1.55 2.84
C ARG A 135 -7.01 -2.71 3.83
N SER A 136 -6.59 -3.92 3.48
CA SER A 136 -6.54 -5.05 4.41
C SER A 136 -5.50 -4.81 5.51
N LEU A 137 -4.32 -4.31 5.13
CA LEU A 137 -3.26 -3.91 6.05
C LEU A 137 -3.73 -2.82 7.01
N GLU A 138 -4.37 -1.76 6.51
CA GLU A 138 -4.93 -0.68 7.34
C GLU A 138 -5.82 -1.22 8.46
N ARG A 139 -6.75 -2.13 8.13
CA ARG A 139 -7.62 -2.75 9.15
C ARG A 139 -6.84 -3.54 10.20
N LYS A 140 -5.75 -4.22 9.82
CA LYS A 140 -4.89 -4.94 10.77
C LYS A 140 -4.10 -3.98 11.67
N MET A 141 -3.66 -2.84 11.14
CA MET A 141 -3.04 -1.79 11.95
C MET A 141 -4.02 -1.20 12.97
N ILE A 142 -5.29 -1.01 12.59
CA ILE A 142 -6.35 -0.59 13.51
C ILE A 142 -6.54 -1.63 14.62
N ALA A 143 -6.52 -2.93 14.30
CA ALA A 143 -6.64 -3.98 15.31
C ALA A 143 -5.49 -3.96 16.34
N VAL A 144 -4.29 -3.54 15.95
CA VAL A 144 -3.18 -3.32 16.90
C VAL A 144 -3.52 -2.20 17.90
N ILE A 145 -4.11 -1.10 17.42
CA ILE A 145 -4.55 0.02 18.27
C ILE A 145 -5.66 -0.43 19.22
N GLU A 146 -6.65 -1.17 18.71
CA GLU A 146 -7.77 -1.70 19.51
C GLU A 146 -7.32 -2.68 20.57
N ALA A 147 -6.19 -3.37 20.37
CA ALA A 147 -5.54 -4.21 21.38
C ALA A 147 -4.73 -3.40 22.42
N ASN A 148 -4.88 -2.07 22.43
CA ASN A 148 -4.15 -1.13 23.29
C ASN A 148 -2.61 -1.18 23.11
N GLU A 149 -2.16 -1.50 21.90
CA GLU A 149 -0.75 -1.41 21.53
C GLU A 149 -0.49 -0.11 20.76
N GLY A 150 0.52 0.65 21.18
CA GLY A 150 0.94 1.87 20.50
C GLY A 150 1.54 1.58 19.13
N ILE A 151 1.20 2.39 18.14
CA ILE A 151 1.82 2.41 16.81
C ILE A 151 2.09 3.83 16.36
N ASN A 152 2.95 3.98 15.37
CA ASN A 152 3.10 5.24 14.66
C ASN A 152 1.79 5.61 13.94
N LYS A 153 1.07 6.63 14.42
CA LYS A 153 -0.18 7.10 13.81
C LYS A 153 0.03 7.68 12.42
N VAL A 154 1.20 8.24 12.14
CA VAL A 154 1.56 8.71 10.80
C VAL A 154 1.67 7.53 9.83
N GLY A 155 2.21 6.39 10.27
CA GLY A 155 2.20 5.16 9.47
C GLY A 155 0.79 4.71 9.09
N LEU A 156 -0.20 4.80 10.01
CA LEU A 156 -1.59 4.50 9.68
C LEU A 156 -2.16 5.50 8.65
N GLN A 157 -1.87 6.79 8.79
CA GLN A 157 -2.28 7.81 7.80
C GLN A 157 -1.66 7.53 6.43
N TYR A 158 -0.38 7.15 6.41
CA TYR A 158 0.34 6.80 5.20
C TYR A 158 -0.33 5.61 4.48
N ILE A 159 -0.63 4.52 5.18
CA ILE A 159 -1.28 3.34 4.60
C ILE A 159 -2.69 3.65 4.09
N ASN A 160 -3.46 4.48 4.79
CA ASN A 160 -4.76 4.96 4.29
C ASN A 160 -4.57 5.73 2.97
N ARG A 161 -3.67 6.71 2.92
CA ARG A 161 -3.36 7.51 1.73
C ARG A 161 -2.78 6.69 0.59
N LEU A 162 -1.95 5.69 0.88
CA LEU A 162 -1.40 4.77 -0.11
C LEU A 162 -2.47 3.98 -0.85
N SER A 163 -3.58 3.64 -0.17
CA SER A 163 -4.71 2.98 -0.85
C SER A 163 -5.37 3.89 -1.91
N ASP A 164 -5.45 5.21 -1.65
CA ASP A 164 -5.97 6.19 -2.60
C ASP A 164 -5.00 6.39 -3.78
N TYR A 165 -3.69 6.45 -3.50
CA TYR A 165 -2.66 6.51 -4.52
C TYR A 165 -2.77 5.33 -5.50
N PHE A 166 -2.90 4.09 -5.02
CA PHE A 166 -3.04 2.93 -5.89
C PHE A 166 -4.35 2.94 -6.70
N PHE A 167 -5.41 3.56 -6.20
CA PHE A 167 -6.62 3.79 -6.99
C PHE A 167 -6.35 4.75 -8.16
N VAL A 168 -5.75 5.91 -7.87
CA VAL A 168 -5.43 6.93 -8.86
C VAL A 168 -4.48 6.39 -9.93
N VAL A 169 -3.43 5.69 -9.51
CA VAL A 169 -2.44 5.09 -10.43
C VAL A 169 -3.06 3.95 -11.24
N GLY A 170 -3.98 3.18 -10.69
CA GLY A 170 -4.73 2.16 -11.44
C GLY A 170 -5.51 2.79 -12.60
N CYS A 171 -6.27 3.86 -12.34
CA CYS A 171 -7.00 4.61 -13.37
C CYS A 171 -6.04 5.27 -14.38
N LEU A 172 -4.96 5.88 -13.91
CA LEU A 172 -3.95 6.50 -14.77
C LEU A 172 -3.29 5.48 -15.70
N THR A 173 -3.03 4.28 -15.19
CA THR A 173 -2.47 3.17 -15.97
C THR A 173 -3.39 2.75 -17.11
N ASN A 174 -4.70 2.63 -16.84
CA ASN A 174 -5.67 2.36 -17.90
C ASN A 174 -5.65 3.46 -18.95
N LEU A 175 -5.71 4.72 -18.56
CA LEU A 175 -5.67 5.86 -19.47
C LEU A 175 -4.40 5.82 -20.35
N LYS A 176 -3.23 5.66 -19.74
CA LYS A 176 -1.93 5.64 -20.46
C LYS A 176 -1.79 4.44 -21.41
N LEU A 177 -2.42 3.31 -21.09
CA LEU A 177 -2.42 2.10 -21.94
C LEU A 177 -3.61 2.05 -22.91
N GLY A 178 -4.39 3.13 -23.04
CA GLY A 178 -5.52 3.22 -23.97
C GLY A 178 -6.72 2.35 -23.60
N ASN A 179 -6.87 2.00 -22.33
CA ASN A 179 -8.01 1.23 -21.81
C ASN A 179 -9.00 2.16 -21.10
N ASN A 180 -10.28 1.82 -21.19
CA ASN A 180 -11.34 2.52 -20.48
C ASN A 180 -11.65 1.87 -19.15
N GLU A 181 -12.11 2.68 -18.18
CA GLU A 181 -12.64 2.18 -16.92
C GLU A 181 -13.96 1.42 -17.14
N THR A 182 -14.12 0.32 -16.43
CA THR A 182 -15.40 -0.43 -16.43
C THR A 182 -16.34 0.21 -15.39
N ILE A 183 -17.37 0.88 -15.86
CA ILE A 183 -18.36 1.54 -15.00
C ILE A 183 -19.30 0.50 -14.37
N TYR A 184 -19.52 0.62 -13.06
CA TYR A 184 -20.54 -0.18 -12.38
C TYR A 184 -21.96 0.26 -12.78
N LYS A 185 -22.66 -0.59 -13.53
CA LYS A 185 -23.95 -0.26 -14.19
C LYS A 185 -25.08 0.17 -13.23
N ARG A 186 -25.02 -0.28 -11.97
CA ARG A 186 -26.01 0.07 -10.92
C ARG A 186 -25.56 1.19 -10.01
N SER A 187 -24.45 1.88 -10.34
CA SER A 187 -23.95 3.00 -9.56
C SER A 187 -24.90 4.20 -9.67
N ALA A 188 -25.30 4.77 -8.54
CA ALA A 188 -25.77 6.14 -8.52
C ALA A 188 -24.58 7.09 -8.79
N LYS A 189 -24.83 8.31 -9.30
CA LYS A 189 -23.79 9.34 -9.43
C LYS A 189 -23.18 9.63 -8.04
N ILE A 190 -21.87 9.44 -7.91
CA ILE A 190 -21.16 9.55 -6.61
C ILE A 190 -20.93 11.01 -6.24
N PHE A 191 -20.63 11.85 -7.23
CA PHE A 191 -20.43 13.29 -7.03
C PHE A 191 -21.69 14.04 -7.45
N ARG A 192 -22.60 14.26 -6.51
CA ARG A 192 -23.60 15.33 -6.66
C ARG A 192 -22.82 16.63 -6.60
N ASN A 193 -22.95 17.48 -7.63
CA ASN A 193 -22.39 18.81 -7.63
C ASN A 193 -22.63 19.45 -6.26
N SER A 194 -21.57 19.66 -5.49
CA SER A 194 -21.61 20.66 -4.42
C SER A 194 -21.82 22.00 -5.11
N LYS A 195 -23.03 22.53 -4.94
CA LYS A 195 -23.37 23.93 -5.30
C LYS A 195 -22.55 24.86 -4.45
#